data_ed2c85016a82f8fa16283ea07097ce4f
#
_entry.id   ed2c85016a82f8fa16283ea07097ce4f
#
_cell.length_a   1.000
_cell.length_b   1.000
_cell.length_c   1.000
_cell.angle_alpha   90.00
_cell.angle_beta   90.00
_cell.angle_gamma   90.00
#
_symmetry.space_group_name_H-M   'P 1'
#
loop_
_entity.id
_entity.type
_entity.pdbx_description
1 polymer ?
#
loop_
_entity_poly.entity_id
_entity_poly.type
_entity_poly.pdbx_seq_one_letter_code
_entity_poly.pdbx_strand_id
1 'polypeptide(L)'
;MTGKGFSVWLNNEYIPNNPDKAWIKEAYSKAVKRSIEDGCTAFTRFFKHQSDFPKFKKKGKSDVKMYFVRNNPKDCVCERHRLKIPTLGWVRIKEKGYIPTTKDGYVIKSGTVSIKADRYYVSVLAELPDNKTADNSNEGIGIDLGLKDFATVSNGKTYKNINRSARLKKLEKQLIREQRSL
;
A
#
# COMPACT_ATOMS: atom_id res chain seq x y z
N MET A 1 -23.51 13.58 5.50
CA MET A 1 -23.83 12.38 4.65
C MET A 1 -22.73 11.34 4.87
N THR A 2 -23.07 10.07 5.07
CA THR A 2 -22.10 8.98 5.18
C THR A 2 -21.58 8.57 3.79
N GLY A 3 -20.41 7.94 3.70
CA GLY A 3 -19.89 7.46 2.41
C GLY A 3 -20.82 6.47 1.70
N LYS A 4 -21.55 5.64 2.47
CA LYS A 4 -22.58 4.75 1.93
C LYS A 4 -23.77 5.54 1.35
N GLY A 5 -24.26 6.53 2.07
CA GLY A 5 -25.36 7.41 1.60
C GLY A 5 -24.94 8.18 0.34
N PHE A 6 -23.71 8.72 0.30
CA PHE A 6 -23.19 9.38 -0.89
C PHE A 6 -23.11 8.44 -2.09
N SER A 7 -22.66 7.19 -1.89
CA SER A 7 -22.59 6.19 -2.97
C SER A 7 -23.97 5.84 -3.54
N VAL A 8 -25.01 5.77 -2.69
CA VAL A 8 -26.39 5.53 -3.13
C VAL A 8 -26.89 6.71 -3.95
N TRP A 9 -26.77 7.93 -3.44
CA TRP A 9 -27.13 9.16 -4.13
C TRP A 9 -26.41 9.30 -5.49
N LEU A 10 -25.08 9.05 -5.51
CA LEU A 10 -24.27 9.12 -6.75
C LEU A 10 -24.83 8.22 -7.85
N ASN A 11 -25.16 6.97 -7.52
CA ASN A 11 -25.58 5.98 -8.52
C ASN A 11 -27.05 6.11 -8.94
N ASN A 12 -27.93 6.50 -8.01
CA ASN A 12 -29.38 6.49 -8.24
C ASN A 12 -29.94 7.85 -8.66
N GLU A 13 -29.26 8.95 -8.30
CA GLU A 13 -29.74 10.30 -8.58
C GLU A 13 -28.75 11.09 -9.43
N TYR A 14 -27.49 11.21 -9.00
CA TYR A 14 -26.54 12.11 -9.66
C TYR A 14 -26.16 11.64 -11.06
N ILE A 15 -25.73 10.41 -11.24
CA ILE A 15 -25.29 9.91 -12.56
C ILE A 15 -26.45 9.84 -13.56
N PRO A 16 -27.67 9.37 -13.21
CA PRO A 16 -28.78 9.38 -14.14
C PRO A 16 -29.18 10.78 -14.62
N ASN A 17 -29.08 11.78 -13.75
CA ASN A 17 -29.40 13.18 -14.09
C ASN A 17 -28.23 13.94 -14.76
N ASN A 18 -27.03 13.34 -14.85
CA ASN A 18 -25.84 13.94 -15.46
C ASN A 18 -25.18 12.94 -16.43
N PRO A 19 -25.67 12.82 -17.68
CA PRO A 19 -25.15 11.85 -18.66
C PRO A 19 -23.65 12.00 -18.95
N ASP A 20 -23.10 13.21 -18.86
CA ASP A 20 -21.68 13.53 -19.02
C ASP A 20 -20.81 12.87 -17.94
N LYS A 21 -21.39 12.38 -16.87
CA LYS A 21 -20.73 11.66 -15.76
C LYS A 21 -20.87 10.13 -15.84
N ALA A 22 -21.48 9.61 -16.90
CA ALA A 22 -21.69 8.16 -17.06
C ALA A 22 -20.39 7.35 -17.04
N TRP A 23 -19.26 7.95 -17.44
CA TRP A 23 -17.92 7.35 -17.38
C TRP A 23 -17.53 6.85 -15.98
N ILE A 24 -18.12 7.37 -14.90
CA ILE A 24 -17.87 6.89 -13.52
C ILE A 24 -18.25 5.42 -13.38
N LYS A 25 -19.25 4.93 -14.13
CA LYS A 25 -19.67 3.52 -14.13
C LYS A 25 -18.70 2.59 -14.88
N GLU A 26 -17.84 3.12 -15.72
CA GLU A 26 -16.78 2.36 -16.41
C GLU A 26 -15.65 1.97 -15.46
N ALA A 27 -15.45 2.77 -14.41
CA ALA A 27 -14.46 2.47 -13.40
C ALA A 27 -14.88 1.30 -12.50
N TYR A 28 -13.89 0.56 -11.99
CA TYR A 28 -14.15 -0.54 -11.06
C TYR A 28 -14.96 -0.07 -9.85
N SER A 29 -16.17 -0.60 -9.67
CA SER A 29 -17.15 -0.12 -8.68
C SER A 29 -16.64 -0.08 -7.24
N LYS A 30 -15.78 -1.06 -6.85
CA LYS A 30 -15.17 -1.09 -5.51
C LYS A 30 -14.11 0.00 -5.33
N ALA A 31 -13.40 0.37 -6.40
CA ALA A 31 -12.46 1.49 -6.37
C ALA A 31 -13.20 2.83 -6.20
N VAL A 32 -14.32 3.01 -6.90
CA VAL A 32 -15.19 4.19 -6.74
C VAL A 32 -15.71 4.29 -5.31
N LYS A 33 -16.29 3.19 -4.76
CA LYS A 33 -16.76 3.16 -3.37
C LYS A 33 -15.66 3.48 -2.37
N ARG A 34 -14.48 2.90 -2.55
CA ARG A 34 -13.32 3.17 -1.67
C ARG A 34 -12.89 4.63 -1.74
N SER A 35 -12.89 5.24 -2.93
CA SER A 35 -12.54 6.66 -3.09
C SER A 35 -13.53 7.58 -2.37
N ILE A 36 -14.83 7.22 -2.38
CA ILE A 36 -15.87 7.94 -1.63
C ILE A 36 -15.62 7.82 -0.12
N GLU A 37 -15.36 6.61 0.37
CA GLU A 37 -15.06 6.36 1.79
C GLU A 37 -13.80 7.11 2.25
N ASP A 38 -12.75 7.09 1.44
CA ASP A 38 -11.50 7.81 1.73
C ASP A 38 -11.74 9.33 1.80
N GLY A 39 -12.57 9.89 0.90
CA GLY A 39 -12.97 11.30 0.95
C GLY A 39 -13.75 11.63 2.22
N CYS A 40 -14.77 10.85 2.56
CA CYS A 40 -15.55 11.04 3.79
C CYS A 40 -14.65 10.92 5.05
N THR A 41 -13.72 9.97 5.05
CA THR A 41 -12.76 9.79 6.15
C THR A 41 -11.83 10.98 6.28
N ALA A 42 -11.37 11.55 5.16
CA ALA A 42 -10.51 12.73 5.17
C ALA A 42 -11.20 13.94 5.82
N PHE A 43 -12.47 14.21 5.46
CA PHE A 43 -13.25 15.25 6.11
C PHE A 43 -13.54 14.96 7.58
N THR A 44 -13.84 13.71 7.94
CA THR A 44 -14.04 13.34 9.34
C THR A 44 -12.81 13.60 10.18
N ARG A 45 -11.61 13.30 9.67
CA ARG A 45 -10.33 13.59 10.36
C ARG A 45 -10.08 15.10 10.49
N PHE A 46 -10.41 15.87 9.46
CA PHE A 46 -10.32 17.32 9.52
C PHE A 46 -11.21 17.90 10.61
N PHE A 47 -12.49 17.54 10.67
CA PHE A 47 -13.41 18.02 11.70
C PHE A 47 -13.05 17.55 13.13
N LYS A 48 -12.30 16.46 13.24
CA LYS A 48 -11.74 15.99 14.52
C LYS A 48 -10.38 16.61 14.85
N HIS A 49 -9.91 17.58 14.10
CA HIS A 49 -8.60 18.22 14.24
C HIS A 49 -7.41 17.24 14.19
N GLN A 50 -7.56 16.13 13.45
CA GLN A 50 -6.52 15.11 13.27
C GLN A 50 -5.72 15.27 11.98
N SER A 51 -6.14 16.13 11.08
CA SER A 51 -5.45 16.45 9.81
C SER A 51 -5.87 17.82 9.28
N ASP A 52 -5.07 18.36 8.36
CA ASP A 52 -5.41 19.56 7.61
C ASP A 52 -6.61 19.34 6.68
N PHE A 53 -7.11 20.47 6.12
CA PHE A 53 -8.21 20.45 5.15
C PHE A 53 -7.86 19.56 3.94
N PRO A 54 -8.77 18.65 3.54
CA PRO A 54 -8.53 17.74 2.42
C PRO A 54 -8.25 18.49 1.12
N LYS A 55 -7.17 18.12 0.43
CA LYS A 55 -6.80 18.71 -0.86
C LYS A 55 -7.31 17.83 -2.01
N PHE A 56 -7.88 18.46 -3.04
CA PHE A 56 -8.26 17.77 -4.27
C PHE A 56 -7.06 17.15 -4.96
N LYS A 57 -7.17 15.88 -5.29
CA LYS A 57 -6.18 15.19 -6.11
C LYS A 57 -6.36 15.57 -7.58
N LYS A 58 -5.28 16.00 -8.24
CA LYS A 58 -5.27 16.37 -9.65
C LYS A 58 -4.47 15.34 -10.45
N LYS A 59 -4.99 14.93 -11.62
CA LYS A 59 -4.27 14.08 -12.57
C LYS A 59 -2.92 14.74 -12.93
N GLY A 60 -1.84 13.96 -12.91
CA GLY A 60 -0.48 14.44 -13.18
C GLY A 60 0.23 15.19 -12.05
N LYS A 61 -0.50 15.57 -10.95
CA LYS A 61 0.10 16.27 -9.80
C LYS A 61 0.01 15.47 -8.50
N SER A 62 -0.88 14.49 -8.44
CA SER A 62 -1.10 13.68 -7.24
C SER A 62 -0.93 12.20 -7.59
N ASP A 63 -0.42 11.42 -6.62
CA ASP A 63 -0.36 9.97 -6.75
C ASP A 63 -1.76 9.40 -6.99
N VAL A 64 -1.91 8.68 -8.07
CA VAL A 64 -3.16 7.97 -8.41
C VAL A 64 -3.09 6.56 -7.82
N LYS A 65 -4.16 6.16 -7.13
CA LYS A 65 -4.29 4.83 -6.53
C LYS A 65 -5.64 4.23 -6.90
N MET A 66 -5.65 2.95 -7.28
CA MET A 66 -6.86 2.18 -7.53
C MET A 66 -6.87 0.97 -6.58
N TYR A 67 -7.87 0.93 -5.71
CA TYR A 67 -8.11 -0.21 -4.82
C TYR A 67 -8.83 -1.32 -5.58
N PHE A 68 -8.44 -2.57 -5.30
CA PHE A 68 -9.17 -3.75 -5.75
C PHE A 68 -9.31 -4.77 -4.62
N VAL A 69 -10.36 -5.59 -4.71
CA VAL A 69 -10.68 -6.60 -3.69
C VAL A 69 -11.12 -7.88 -4.38
N ARG A 70 -10.81 -9.01 -3.76
CA ARG A 70 -11.29 -10.33 -4.18
C ARG A 70 -12.76 -10.48 -3.81
N ASN A 71 -13.63 -10.58 -4.81
CA ASN A 71 -15.03 -10.89 -4.61
C ASN A 71 -15.31 -12.39 -4.84
N ASN A 72 -14.61 -12.99 -5.82
CA ASN A 72 -14.76 -14.40 -6.20
C ASN A 72 -13.41 -15.13 -6.12
N PRO A 73 -13.40 -16.45 -5.96
CA PRO A 73 -12.17 -17.24 -5.95
C PRO A 73 -11.30 -17.06 -7.22
N LYS A 74 -11.91 -16.77 -8.35
CA LYS A 74 -11.24 -16.53 -9.64
C LYS A 74 -10.66 -15.13 -9.81
N ASP A 75 -10.95 -14.21 -8.85
CA ASP A 75 -10.38 -12.87 -8.81
C ASP A 75 -9.07 -12.88 -8.04
N CYS A 76 -8.19 -11.92 -8.33
CA CYS A 76 -6.93 -11.74 -7.61
C CYS A 76 -6.04 -12.99 -7.58
N VAL A 77 -5.98 -13.74 -8.68
CA VAL A 77 -5.07 -14.90 -8.82
C VAL A 77 -3.68 -14.40 -9.15
N CYS A 78 -2.68 -14.89 -8.41
CA CYS A 78 -1.28 -14.57 -8.64
C CYS A 78 -0.51 -15.79 -9.17
N GLU A 79 0.24 -15.57 -10.22
CA GLU A 79 1.24 -16.47 -10.74
C GLU A 79 2.63 -15.83 -10.61
N ARG A 80 3.69 -16.58 -10.86
CA ARG A 80 5.06 -16.10 -10.66
C ARG A 80 5.39 -14.75 -11.32
N HIS A 81 4.75 -14.42 -12.45
CA HIS A 81 5.09 -13.24 -13.26
C HIS A 81 3.87 -12.43 -13.68
N ARG A 82 2.66 -12.77 -13.22
CA ARG A 82 1.43 -12.06 -13.55
C ARG A 82 0.41 -12.15 -12.42
N LEU A 83 -0.38 -11.09 -12.30
CA LEU A 83 -1.45 -10.96 -11.33
C LEU A 83 -2.75 -10.66 -12.07
N LYS A 84 -3.82 -11.38 -11.75
CA LYS A 84 -5.16 -11.08 -12.25
C LYS A 84 -5.79 -10.03 -11.34
N ILE A 85 -6.10 -8.87 -11.92
CA ILE A 85 -6.74 -7.76 -11.20
C ILE A 85 -8.15 -7.61 -11.75
N PRO A 86 -9.19 -7.48 -10.90
CA PRO A 86 -10.57 -7.25 -11.36
C PRO A 86 -10.64 -6.05 -12.32
N THR A 87 -11.41 -6.20 -13.39
CA THR A 87 -11.59 -5.23 -14.48
C THR A 87 -10.37 -5.10 -15.42
N LEU A 88 -9.13 -5.19 -14.92
CA LEU A 88 -7.92 -5.07 -15.74
C LEU A 88 -7.48 -6.41 -16.36
N GLY A 89 -7.95 -7.54 -15.82
CA GLY A 89 -7.52 -8.86 -16.28
C GLY A 89 -6.10 -9.20 -15.81
N TRP A 90 -5.36 -9.94 -16.63
CA TRP A 90 -4.00 -10.38 -16.34
C TRP A 90 -2.99 -9.25 -16.61
N VAL A 91 -2.29 -8.85 -15.56
CA VAL A 91 -1.22 -7.84 -15.61
C VAL A 91 0.13 -8.50 -15.34
N ARG A 92 1.11 -8.24 -16.20
CA ARG A 92 2.48 -8.76 -16.02
C ARG A 92 3.21 -7.99 -14.92
N ILE A 93 3.88 -8.73 -14.03
CA ILE A 93 4.71 -8.18 -12.96
C ILE A 93 6.18 -8.27 -13.40
N LYS A 94 6.92 -7.17 -13.20
CA LYS A 94 8.36 -7.11 -13.55
C LYS A 94 9.19 -7.95 -12.57
N GLU A 95 8.90 -7.83 -11.28
CA GLU A 95 9.55 -8.60 -10.20
C GLU A 95 8.91 -10.00 -10.12
N LYS A 96 9.61 -10.99 -10.68
CA LYS A 96 9.11 -12.37 -10.73
C LYS A 96 9.24 -13.02 -9.35
N GLY A 97 8.14 -13.64 -8.88
CA GLY A 97 8.12 -14.40 -7.63
C GLY A 97 8.15 -13.55 -6.35
N TYR A 98 8.03 -12.22 -6.45
CA TYR A 98 7.98 -11.34 -5.29
C TYR A 98 6.65 -11.47 -4.53
N ILE A 99 5.55 -11.61 -5.26
CA ILE A 99 4.23 -11.84 -4.67
C ILE A 99 4.02 -13.37 -4.57
N PRO A 100 3.59 -13.88 -3.41
CA PRO A 100 3.29 -15.30 -3.24
C PRO A 100 2.24 -15.79 -4.24
N THR A 101 2.42 -16.98 -4.77
CA THR A 101 1.53 -17.49 -5.80
C THR A 101 0.29 -18.17 -5.20
N THR A 102 -0.83 -18.09 -5.91
CA THR A 102 -2.06 -18.76 -5.49
C THR A 102 -1.91 -20.30 -5.51
N LYS A 103 -1.00 -20.83 -6.31
CA LYS A 103 -0.68 -22.28 -6.35
C LYS A 103 -0.04 -22.76 -5.04
N ASP A 104 0.71 -21.89 -4.36
CA ASP A 104 1.36 -22.19 -3.07
C ASP A 104 0.39 -22.04 -1.89
N GLY A 105 -0.91 -21.95 -2.15
CA GLY A 105 -1.95 -21.84 -1.13
C GLY A 105 -2.20 -20.42 -0.61
N TYR A 106 -1.50 -19.39 -1.11
CA TYR A 106 -1.75 -18.01 -0.70
C TYR A 106 -3.00 -17.44 -1.34
N VAL A 107 -3.76 -16.68 -0.57
CA VAL A 107 -4.99 -16.03 -1.02
C VAL A 107 -4.83 -14.53 -0.98
N ILE A 108 -4.84 -13.90 -2.16
CA ILE A 108 -4.84 -12.43 -2.23
C ILE A 108 -6.25 -11.93 -1.91
N LYS A 109 -6.41 -11.21 -0.82
CA LYS A 109 -7.70 -10.64 -0.37
C LYS A 109 -8.01 -9.30 -1.05
N SER A 110 -7.01 -8.46 -1.16
CA SER A 110 -7.15 -7.12 -1.75
C SER A 110 -5.79 -6.57 -2.18
N GLY A 111 -5.82 -5.44 -2.84
CA GLY A 111 -4.60 -4.72 -3.18
C GLY A 111 -4.87 -3.31 -3.69
N THR A 112 -3.79 -2.64 -4.02
CA THR A 112 -3.82 -1.28 -4.56
C THR A 112 -2.83 -1.18 -5.71
N VAL A 113 -3.29 -0.72 -6.86
CA VAL A 113 -2.43 -0.29 -7.95
C VAL A 113 -2.16 1.21 -7.76
N SER A 114 -0.92 1.62 -7.87
CA SER A 114 -0.50 3.02 -7.76
C SER A 114 0.45 3.41 -8.88
N ILE A 115 0.46 4.71 -9.22
CA ILE A 115 1.41 5.29 -10.18
C ILE A 115 2.33 6.22 -9.39
N LYS A 116 3.63 6.01 -9.54
CA LYS A 116 4.67 6.89 -9.00
C LYS A 116 5.76 7.10 -10.05
N ALA A 117 6.11 8.35 -10.35
CA ALA A 117 7.15 8.67 -11.32
C ALA A 117 7.02 7.84 -12.62
N ASP A 118 5.83 7.86 -13.23
CA ASP A 118 5.45 7.13 -14.45
C ASP A 118 5.63 5.60 -14.41
N ARG A 119 5.75 5.04 -13.20
CA ARG A 119 5.79 3.59 -12.99
C ARG A 119 4.57 3.10 -12.24
N TYR A 120 4.09 1.92 -12.63
CA TYR A 120 3.00 1.25 -11.96
C TYR A 120 3.54 0.31 -10.89
N TYR A 121 2.94 0.38 -9.70
CA TYR A 121 3.23 -0.50 -8.57
C TYR A 121 1.95 -1.16 -8.11
N VAL A 122 2.06 -2.40 -7.64
CA VAL A 122 0.97 -3.11 -7.00
C VAL A 122 1.38 -3.54 -5.60
N SER A 123 0.53 -3.22 -4.63
CA SER A 123 0.62 -3.74 -3.26
C SER A 123 -0.53 -4.69 -3.04
N VAL A 124 -0.29 -5.84 -2.45
CA VAL A 124 -1.32 -6.85 -2.18
C VAL A 124 -1.35 -7.23 -0.71
N LEU A 125 -2.55 -7.51 -0.21
CA LEU A 125 -2.77 -8.16 1.07
C LEU A 125 -3.01 -9.65 0.79
N ALA A 126 -2.06 -10.49 1.18
CA ALA A 126 -2.14 -11.93 1.04
C ALA A 126 -2.36 -12.60 2.40
N GLU A 127 -3.23 -13.59 2.43
CA GLU A 127 -3.44 -14.48 3.55
C GLU A 127 -2.53 -15.70 3.38
N LEU A 128 -1.84 -16.08 4.46
CA LEU A 128 -1.00 -17.26 4.47
C LEU A 128 -1.88 -18.52 4.56
N PRO A 129 -1.46 -19.64 3.95
CA PRO A 129 -2.12 -20.92 4.18
C PRO A 129 -1.98 -21.36 5.65
N ASP A 130 -3.05 -21.88 6.23
CA ASP A 130 -3.18 -22.23 7.67
C ASP A 130 -2.14 -23.26 8.19
N ASN A 131 -1.31 -23.83 7.35
CA ASN A 131 -0.42 -24.94 7.69
C ASN A 131 1.01 -24.57 8.05
N LYS A 132 1.27 -23.31 8.40
CA LYS A 132 2.60 -22.91 8.91
C LYS A 132 2.48 -22.19 10.25
N THR A 133 1.97 -22.89 11.26
CA THR A 133 2.56 -22.69 12.57
C THR A 133 4.02 -23.09 12.41
N ALA A 134 4.90 -22.09 12.32
CA ALA A 134 6.32 -22.36 12.48
C ALA A 134 6.44 -23.15 13.76
N ASP A 135 7.07 -24.32 13.66
CA ASP A 135 7.40 -25.09 14.84
C ASP A 135 8.32 -24.21 15.68
N ASN A 136 7.76 -23.54 16.67
CA ASN A 136 8.48 -22.61 17.57
C ASN A 136 9.34 -23.41 18.57
N SER A 137 9.84 -24.58 18.15
CA SER A 137 10.82 -25.37 18.89
C SER A 137 12.21 -24.71 18.95
N ASN A 138 12.43 -23.66 18.18
CA ASN A 138 13.67 -22.89 18.24
C ASN A 138 13.63 -21.92 19.40
N GLU A 139 14.65 -21.97 20.25
CA GLU A 139 14.89 -20.99 21.30
C GLU A 139 14.80 -19.58 20.72
N GLY A 140 13.86 -18.78 21.23
CA GLY A 140 13.69 -17.40 20.78
C GLY A 140 14.97 -16.60 21.07
N ILE A 141 15.32 -15.70 20.16
CA ILE A 141 16.42 -14.75 20.38
C ILE A 141 15.81 -13.44 20.86
N GLY A 142 16.20 -13.02 22.08
CA GLY A 142 15.90 -11.69 22.59
C GLY A 142 16.85 -10.65 21.98
N ILE A 143 16.30 -9.54 21.53
CA ILE A 143 17.07 -8.40 20.99
C ILE A 143 16.68 -7.14 21.75
N ASP A 144 17.65 -6.52 22.40
CA ASP A 144 17.52 -5.21 23.04
C ASP A 144 18.13 -4.13 22.15
N LEU A 145 17.37 -3.07 21.87
CA LEU A 145 17.81 -1.95 21.03
C LEU A 145 18.24 -0.78 21.91
N GLY A 146 19.47 -0.30 21.70
CA GLY A 146 20.05 0.76 22.51
C GLY A 146 20.63 1.93 21.71
N LEU A 147 20.90 3.03 22.43
CA LEU A 147 21.53 4.23 21.84
C LEU A 147 23.06 4.11 21.73
N LYS A 148 23.68 3.41 22.66
CA LYS A 148 25.15 3.22 22.68
C LYS A 148 25.55 2.14 21.69
N ASP A 149 24.96 0.99 21.83
CA ASP A 149 25.04 -0.12 20.90
C ASP A 149 23.68 -0.21 20.20
N PHE A 150 23.71 -0.49 18.90
CA PHE A 150 22.47 -0.56 18.12
C PHE A 150 21.58 -1.71 18.55
N ALA A 151 22.17 -2.85 18.80
CA ALA A 151 21.45 -4.02 19.29
C ALA A 151 22.35 -4.90 20.16
N THR A 152 21.80 -5.42 21.26
CA THR A 152 22.38 -6.49 22.07
C THR A 152 21.46 -7.71 21.99
N VAL A 153 22.04 -8.84 21.62
CA VAL A 153 21.30 -10.10 21.40
C VAL A 153 21.51 -11.04 22.57
N SER A 154 20.49 -11.80 22.96
CA SER A 154 20.53 -12.73 24.08
C SER A 154 21.64 -13.80 23.99
N ASN A 155 22.17 -14.04 22.78
CA ASN A 155 23.35 -14.92 22.56
C ASN A 155 24.69 -14.24 22.83
N GLY A 156 24.72 -13.04 23.44
CA GLY A 156 25.93 -12.29 23.77
C GLY A 156 26.50 -11.43 22.64
N LYS A 157 25.93 -11.45 21.44
CA LYS A 157 26.40 -10.60 20.34
C LYS A 157 25.92 -9.16 20.51
N THR A 158 26.83 -8.21 20.31
CA THR A 158 26.53 -6.78 20.36
C THR A 158 26.86 -6.12 19.03
N TYR A 159 25.94 -5.33 18.50
CA TYR A 159 26.09 -4.58 17.25
C TYR A 159 26.26 -3.10 17.58
N LYS A 160 27.38 -2.51 17.18
CA LYS A 160 27.68 -1.10 17.43
C LYS A 160 26.76 -0.17 16.64
N ASN A 161 26.40 0.95 17.24
CA ASN A 161 25.61 1.97 16.56
C ASN A 161 26.47 2.71 15.51
N ILE A 162 26.21 2.40 14.23
CA ILE A 162 26.93 3.01 13.09
C ILE A 162 26.71 4.52 12.98
N ASN A 163 25.60 5.06 13.51
CA ASN A 163 25.29 6.48 13.48
C ASN A 163 26.28 7.34 14.31
N ARG A 164 27.07 6.71 15.18
CA ARG A 164 28.15 7.36 15.94
C ARG A 164 29.51 7.25 15.29
N SER A 165 29.62 6.55 14.17
CA SER A 165 30.91 6.35 13.48
C SER A 165 31.40 7.64 12.84
N ALA A 166 32.71 7.87 12.89
CA ALA A 166 33.36 9.00 12.24
C ALA A 166 33.15 8.99 10.71
N ARG A 167 33.02 7.79 10.12
CA ARG A 167 32.75 7.60 8.70
C ARG A 167 31.35 8.15 8.32
N LEU A 168 30.29 7.85 9.10
CA LEU A 168 28.96 8.36 8.82
C LEU A 168 28.92 9.89 8.92
N LYS A 169 29.48 10.46 10.00
CA LYS A 169 29.56 11.92 10.16
C LYS A 169 30.30 12.61 8.99
N LYS A 170 31.30 11.96 8.42
CA LYS A 170 32.00 12.46 7.23
C LYS A 170 31.13 12.42 5.99
N LEU A 171 30.39 11.33 5.80
CA LEU A 171 29.45 11.17 4.67
C LEU A 171 28.27 12.15 4.75
N GLU A 172 27.72 12.39 5.93
CA GLU A 172 26.67 13.40 6.14
C GLU A 172 27.16 14.81 5.79
N LYS A 173 28.38 15.18 6.23
CA LYS A 173 28.98 16.46 5.87
C LYS A 173 29.26 16.59 4.37
N GLN A 174 29.61 15.49 3.71
CA GLN A 174 29.81 15.47 2.26
C GLN A 174 28.46 15.63 1.54
N LEU A 175 27.44 14.89 1.94
CA LEU A 175 26.09 15.01 1.39
C LEU A 175 25.55 16.43 1.48
N ILE A 176 25.68 17.09 2.64
CA ILE A 176 25.27 18.48 2.84
C ILE A 176 26.03 19.42 1.89
N ARG A 177 27.30 19.18 1.65
CA ARG A 177 28.09 19.99 0.71
C ARG A 177 27.59 19.84 -0.73
N GLU A 178 27.40 18.60 -1.19
CA GLU A 178 26.87 18.31 -2.53
C GLU A 178 25.46 18.90 -2.74
N GLN A 179 24.61 18.81 -1.74
CA GLN A 179 23.28 19.41 -1.79
C GLN A 179 23.26 20.95 -1.86
N ARG A 180 24.31 21.60 -1.37
CA ARG A 180 24.45 23.07 -1.45
C ARG A 180 25.08 23.56 -2.76
N SER A 181 25.67 22.65 -3.52
CA SER A 181 26.31 22.95 -4.82
C SER A 181 25.36 22.73 -6.02
N LEU A 182 24.16 22.18 -5.76
CA LEU A 182 23.04 22.06 -6.72
C LEU A 182 22.18 23.32 -6.72
#